data_55b3bcc4f8ae56399ee361e7e75d5b57
#
_entry.id   55b3bcc4f8ae56399ee361e7e75d5b57
#
_cell.length_a   1.000
_cell.length_b   1.000
_cell.length_c   1.000
_cell.angle_alpha   90.00
_cell.angle_beta   90.00
_cell.angle_gamma   90.00
#
_symmetry.space_group_name_H-M   'P 1'
#
loop_
_entity.id
_entity.type
_entity.pdbx_description
1 polymer ?
#
loop_
_entity_poly.entity_id
_entity_poly.type
_entity_poly.pdbx_seq_one_letter_code
_entity_poly.pdbx_strand_id
1 'polypeptide(L)'
;MNKDKYVFAQLVAFLDNNKFRHLVDKYDGNRYVKNFTCWNQLMALMFGQLCNRESLRDVVVALETHQSKCYHLGMGRNPIAKTTFATANQNRDYRIFEDFAFFMMEQARKKRATDIFKLKGNVYAFDSTTIPHCLSVFWWAKFRKKKGGVKAHVLYDLESQVSAFFHITTASAHDSKAMKEIPYESGSYYVFDRGYNAFKELYKICLNESYFVVRAKKNLQYKCTKWKRRLPKNVLSDSVIELTDVNTQKKFPERLRLVRFHDDEQDRDFAFLTNAFHLTALEIANLYKNRWQIELFFKWLKQHLKIKKFWGTTENAVRIQICSAIITYCLVAIVQHDMRLKRSTYEVLQILSISLTDKTPLRDLFEKTNFNAVSYTHLTLPTT
;
A
#
# COMPACT_ATOMS: atom_id res chain seq x y z
N MET A 1 18.61 -8.60 -25.76
CA MET A 1 19.10 -7.39 -25.05
C MET A 1 18.50 -6.15 -25.70
N ASN A 2 17.86 -5.30 -24.90
CA ASN A 2 16.90 -4.26 -25.36
C ASN A 2 17.54 -2.90 -25.72
N LYS A 3 18.62 -2.87 -26.53
CA LYS A 3 19.38 -1.63 -26.82
C LYS A 3 18.57 -0.50 -27.48
N ASP A 4 17.39 -0.79 -28.07
CA ASP A 4 16.60 0.20 -28.82
C ASP A 4 15.23 0.49 -28.23
N LYS A 5 14.87 -0.09 -27.08
CA LYS A 5 13.58 0.15 -26.43
C LYS A 5 13.65 1.30 -25.42
N TYR A 6 12.64 2.14 -25.40
CA TYR A 6 12.49 3.18 -24.36
C TYR A 6 12.41 2.57 -22.96
N VAL A 7 12.92 3.29 -21.96
CA VAL A 7 12.91 2.89 -20.54
C VAL A 7 11.52 2.45 -20.08
N PHE A 8 10.47 3.22 -20.43
CA PHE A 8 9.10 2.83 -20.09
C PHE A 8 8.69 1.48 -20.72
N ALA A 9 9.03 1.26 -22.00
CA ALA A 9 8.73 0.00 -22.68
C ALA A 9 9.49 -1.19 -22.07
N GLN A 10 10.74 -0.96 -21.62
CA GLN A 10 11.50 -1.97 -20.89
C GLN A 10 10.88 -2.27 -19.51
N LEU A 11 10.40 -1.24 -18.80
CA LEU A 11 9.75 -1.36 -17.51
C LEU A 11 8.44 -2.16 -17.60
N VAL A 12 7.55 -1.79 -18.52
CA VAL A 12 6.24 -2.45 -18.66
C VAL A 12 6.32 -3.86 -19.25
N ALA A 13 7.47 -4.26 -19.80
CA ALA A 13 7.72 -5.63 -20.25
C ALA A 13 7.72 -6.65 -19.07
N PHE A 14 7.83 -6.21 -17.82
CA PHE A 14 7.69 -7.04 -16.63
C PHE A 14 6.22 -7.28 -16.23
N LEU A 15 5.25 -6.61 -16.88
CA LEU A 15 3.84 -6.87 -16.66
C LEU A 15 3.39 -8.11 -17.43
N ASP A 16 2.53 -8.91 -16.82
CA ASP A 16 1.87 -10.04 -17.51
C ASP A 16 0.68 -9.53 -18.35
N ASN A 17 0.95 -9.25 -19.62
CA ASN A 17 -0.05 -8.77 -20.56
C ASN A 17 -1.15 -9.83 -20.81
N ASN A 18 -0.83 -11.13 -20.78
CA ASN A 18 -1.81 -12.19 -20.99
C ASN A 18 -2.80 -12.25 -19.84
N LYS A 19 -2.30 -12.13 -18.60
CA LYS A 19 -3.16 -12.04 -17.40
C LYS A 19 -4.05 -10.81 -17.45
N PHE A 20 -3.51 -9.65 -17.84
CA PHE A 20 -4.31 -8.43 -17.96
C PHE A 20 -5.39 -8.56 -19.03
N ARG A 21 -5.07 -9.13 -20.21
CA ARG A 21 -6.03 -9.38 -21.28
C ARG A 21 -7.17 -10.30 -20.83
N HIS A 22 -6.84 -11.39 -20.15
CA HIS A 22 -7.85 -12.29 -19.59
C HIS A 22 -8.83 -11.55 -18.64
N LEU A 23 -8.34 -10.62 -17.81
CA LEU A 23 -9.19 -9.82 -16.95
C LEU A 23 -10.03 -8.80 -17.73
N VAL A 24 -9.48 -8.22 -18.80
CA VAL A 24 -10.23 -7.34 -19.71
C VAL A 24 -11.38 -8.10 -20.36
N ASP A 25 -11.14 -9.32 -20.82
CA ASP A 25 -12.15 -10.19 -21.44
C ASP A 25 -13.20 -10.63 -20.40
N LYS A 26 -12.78 -10.99 -19.18
CA LYS A 26 -13.68 -11.35 -18.05
C LYS A 26 -14.73 -10.27 -17.75
N TYR A 27 -14.36 -9.01 -17.89
CA TYR A 27 -15.22 -7.86 -17.56
C TYR A 27 -15.68 -7.05 -18.79
N ASP A 28 -15.56 -7.60 -19.99
CA ASP A 28 -15.93 -6.94 -21.26
C ASP A 28 -15.33 -5.53 -21.42
N GLY A 29 -14.13 -5.28 -20.85
CA GLY A 29 -13.56 -3.94 -20.72
C GLY A 29 -13.25 -3.25 -22.04
N ASN A 30 -13.06 -3.98 -23.13
CA ASN A 30 -12.84 -3.45 -24.48
C ASN A 30 -14.06 -3.53 -25.39
N ARG A 31 -15.24 -3.86 -24.85
CA ARG A 31 -16.47 -3.88 -25.65
C ARG A 31 -16.76 -2.51 -26.26
N TYR A 32 -16.99 -2.47 -27.57
CA TYR A 32 -17.19 -1.24 -28.38
C TYR A 32 -16.01 -0.23 -28.35
N VAL A 33 -14.82 -0.65 -27.89
CA VAL A 33 -13.63 0.20 -27.89
C VAL A 33 -12.88 0.08 -29.21
N LYS A 34 -12.73 1.23 -29.94
CA LYS A 34 -12.02 1.25 -31.22
C LYS A 34 -10.50 1.43 -31.07
N ASN A 35 -10.07 2.42 -30.30
CA ASN A 35 -8.67 2.85 -30.27
C ASN A 35 -8.03 2.85 -28.89
N PHE A 36 -8.71 3.37 -27.85
CA PHE A 36 -8.16 3.50 -26.51
C PHE A 36 -8.55 2.32 -25.64
N THR A 37 -7.81 1.22 -25.73
CA THR A 37 -8.05 -0.03 -25.00
C THR A 37 -7.80 0.10 -23.49
N CYS A 38 -8.22 -0.89 -22.68
CA CYS A 38 -7.90 -0.94 -21.25
C CYS A 38 -6.38 -0.99 -21.01
N TRP A 39 -5.63 -1.67 -21.90
CA TRP A 39 -4.17 -1.67 -21.83
C TRP A 39 -3.58 -0.28 -22.05
N ASN A 40 -4.04 0.44 -23.10
CA ASN A 40 -3.59 1.80 -23.35
C ASN A 40 -3.91 2.72 -22.16
N GLN A 41 -5.08 2.54 -21.53
CA GLN A 41 -5.46 3.28 -20.33
C GLN A 41 -4.51 3.00 -19.16
N LEU A 42 -4.20 1.73 -18.88
CA LEU A 42 -3.25 1.36 -17.84
C LEU A 42 -1.87 1.98 -18.10
N MET A 43 -1.36 1.86 -19.34
CA MET A 43 -0.06 2.43 -19.73
C MET A 43 -0.04 3.96 -19.55
N ALA A 44 -1.10 4.66 -19.98
CA ALA A 44 -1.19 6.11 -19.84
C ALA A 44 -1.27 6.54 -18.37
N LEU A 45 -2.02 5.81 -17.53
CA LEU A 45 -2.09 6.08 -16.08
C LEU A 45 -0.73 5.87 -15.41
N MET A 46 -0.05 4.75 -15.68
CA MET A 46 1.28 4.45 -15.13
C MET A 46 2.32 5.47 -15.58
N PHE A 47 2.33 5.84 -16.86
CA PHE A 47 3.21 6.87 -17.39
C PHE A 47 3.01 8.21 -16.67
N GLY A 48 1.74 8.65 -16.54
CA GLY A 48 1.40 9.88 -15.84
C GLY A 48 1.82 9.88 -14.37
N GLN A 49 1.66 8.76 -13.68
CA GLN A 49 2.10 8.58 -12.29
C GLN A 49 3.63 8.63 -12.17
N LEU A 50 4.34 7.88 -12.99
CA LEU A 50 5.81 7.84 -12.99
C LEU A 50 6.41 9.20 -13.36
N CYS A 51 5.83 9.93 -14.35
CA CYS A 51 6.26 11.29 -14.71
C CYS A 51 5.77 12.38 -13.74
N ASN A 52 5.21 12.03 -12.59
CA ASN A 52 4.72 12.98 -11.59
C ASN A 52 3.68 13.99 -12.11
N ARG A 53 2.80 13.62 -13.06
CA ARG A 53 1.77 14.53 -13.60
C ARG A 53 0.67 14.81 -12.57
N GLU A 54 0.24 16.06 -12.47
CA GLU A 54 -0.71 16.47 -11.43
C GLU A 54 -2.17 16.40 -11.86
N SER A 55 -2.45 16.44 -13.16
CA SER A 55 -3.80 16.38 -13.72
C SER A 55 -3.88 15.50 -14.95
N LEU A 56 -5.11 15.07 -15.28
CA LEU A 56 -5.37 14.34 -16.53
C LEU A 56 -4.95 15.14 -17.77
N ARG A 57 -5.08 16.49 -17.72
CA ARG A 57 -4.61 17.38 -18.79
C ARG A 57 -3.09 17.26 -18.95
N ASP A 58 -2.34 17.28 -17.84
CA ASP A 58 -0.88 17.21 -17.89
C ASP A 58 -0.40 15.86 -18.44
N VAL A 59 -1.13 14.78 -18.13
CA VAL A 59 -0.86 13.46 -18.72
C VAL A 59 -1.04 13.50 -20.23
N VAL A 60 -2.17 14.04 -20.70
CA VAL A 60 -2.48 14.15 -22.15
C VAL A 60 -1.44 14.99 -22.86
N VAL A 61 -1.10 16.17 -22.33
CA VAL A 61 -0.05 17.04 -22.91
C VAL A 61 1.29 16.33 -22.97
N ALA A 62 1.66 15.58 -21.93
CA ALA A 62 2.91 14.81 -21.93
C ALA A 62 2.89 13.70 -23.00
N LEU A 63 1.76 13.03 -23.21
CA LEU A 63 1.61 12.00 -24.24
C LEU A 63 1.62 12.62 -25.65
N GLU A 64 0.98 13.76 -25.85
CA GLU A 64 1.00 14.52 -27.11
C GLU A 64 2.41 14.97 -27.47
N THR A 65 3.16 15.51 -26.50
CA THR A 65 4.58 15.90 -26.69
C THR A 65 5.45 14.72 -27.13
N HIS A 66 5.10 13.50 -26.69
CA HIS A 66 5.79 12.27 -27.04
C HIS A 66 5.02 11.40 -28.05
N GLN A 67 4.09 11.99 -28.85
CA GLN A 67 3.19 11.24 -29.74
C GLN A 67 3.94 10.27 -30.67
N SER A 68 5.06 10.69 -31.28
CA SER A 68 5.89 9.83 -32.15
C SER A 68 6.47 8.61 -31.42
N LYS A 69 6.58 8.67 -30.08
CA LYS A 69 7.11 7.59 -29.24
C LYS A 69 6.01 6.69 -28.68
N CYS A 70 4.74 7.15 -28.61
CA CYS A 70 3.65 6.46 -27.91
C CYS A 70 3.44 5.00 -28.36
N TYR A 71 3.56 4.71 -29.66
CA TYR A 71 3.51 3.34 -30.16
C TYR A 71 4.58 2.45 -29.54
N HIS A 72 5.80 2.92 -29.46
CA HIS A 72 6.95 2.20 -28.86
C HIS A 72 6.88 2.12 -27.34
N LEU A 73 6.09 3.00 -26.71
CA LEU A 73 5.78 2.96 -25.28
C LEU A 73 4.62 2.01 -24.94
N GLY A 74 4.01 1.36 -25.94
CA GLY A 74 2.87 0.42 -25.74
C GLY A 74 1.51 1.09 -25.60
N MET A 75 1.38 2.38 -25.97
CA MET A 75 0.15 3.18 -25.82
C MET A 75 -0.67 3.32 -27.10
N GLY A 76 -0.25 2.67 -28.19
CA GLY A 76 -0.90 2.79 -29.51
C GLY A 76 -0.40 3.97 -30.32
N ARG A 77 -0.92 4.12 -31.55
CA ARG A 77 -0.48 5.16 -32.51
C ARG A 77 -1.34 6.41 -32.49
N ASN A 78 -2.60 6.28 -32.05
CA ASN A 78 -3.55 7.38 -32.08
C ASN A 78 -3.37 8.31 -30.88
N PRO A 79 -3.50 9.63 -31.08
CA PRO A 79 -3.51 10.57 -29.97
C PRO A 79 -4.66 10.30 -29.01
N ILE A 80 -4.43 10.53 -27.73
CA ILE A 80 -5.39 10.27 -26.68
C ILE A 80 -6.06 11.60 -26.27
N ALA A 81 -7.30 11.82 -26.72
CA ALA A 81 -8.04 13.00 -26.29
C ALA A 81 -8.37 12.93 -24.79
N LYS A 82 -8.30 14.08 -24.09
CA LYS A 82 -8.64 14.20 -22.67
C LYS A 82 -10.03 13.64 -22.35
N THR A 83 -11.02 13.92 -23.20
CA THR A 83 -12.40 13.43 -23.05
C THR A 83 -12.47 11.92 -23.12
N THR A 84 -11.81 11.29 -24.09
CA THR A 84 -11.73 9.84 -24.22
C THR A 84 -11.12 9.20 -22.97
N PHE A 85 -10.04 9.79 -22.45
CA PHE A 85 -9.39 9.29 -21.24
C PHE A 85 -10.29 9.44 -19.99
N ALA A 86 -10.92 10.61 -19.84
CA ALA A 86 -11.86 10.86 -18.74
C ALA A 86 -13.06 9.90 -18.77
N THR A 87 -13.66 9.68 -19.95
CA THR A 87 -14.77 8.74 -20.16
C THR A 87 -14.35 7.31 -19.85
N ALA A 88 -13.14 6.89 -20.28
CA ALA A 88 -12.60 5.58 -19.93
C ALA A 88 -12.44 5.40 -18.41
N ASN A 89 -11.90 6.39 -17.70
CA ASN A 89 -11.78 6.34 -16.24
C ASN A 89 -13.14 6.32 -15.54
N GLN A 90 -14.15 6.94 -16.11
CA GLN A 90 -15.50 7.00 -15.54
C GLN A 90 -16.27 5.67 -15.73
N ASN A 91 -16.19 5.06 -16.91
CA ASN A 91 -17.14 4.03 -17.36
C ASN A 91 -16.56 2.63 -17.41
N ARG A 92 -15.24 2.45 -17.52
CA ARG A 92 -14.64 1.11 -17.52
C ARG A 92 -14.71 0.48 -16.15
N ASP A 93 -14.96 -0.82 -16.11
CA ASP A 93 -15.04 -1.55 -14.85
C ASP A 93 -13.71 -1.51 -14.09
N TYR A 94 -13.70 -0.90 -12.91
CA TYR A 94 -12.51 -0.78 -12.07
C TYR A 94 -11.97 -2.15 -11.63
N ARG A 95 -12.81 -3.21 -11.61
CA ARG A 95 -12.41 -4.57 -11.21
C ARG A 95 -11.34 -5.16 -12.12
N ILE A 96 -11.24 -4.72 -13.37
CA ILE A 96 -10.14 -5.10 -14.27
C ILE A 96 -8.79 -4.71 -13.64
N PHE A 97 -8.70 -3.49 -13.15
CA PHE A 97 -7.48 -2.93 -12.55
C PHE A 97 -7.27 -3.45 -11.13
N GLU A 98 -8.34 -3.67 -10.38
CA GLU A 98 -8.31 -4.20 -9.02
C GLU A 98 -7.82 -5.65 -8.99
N ASP A 99 -8.40 -6.55 -9.80
CA ASP A 99 -7.95 -7.95 -9.92
C ASP A 99 -6.51 -8.02 -10.42
N PHE A 100 -6.11 -7.13 -11.33
CA PHE A 100 -4.72 -7.06 -11.79
C PHE A 100 -3.78 -6.52 -10.72
N ALA A 101 -4.21 -5.58 -9.90
CA ALA A 101 -3.43 -5.11 -8.76
C ALA A 101 -3.18 -6.24 -7.75
N PHE A 102 -4.21 -7.04 -7.42
CA PHE A 102 -4.05 -8.21 -6.57
C PHE A 102 -3.07 -9.24 -7.16
N PHE A 103 -3.17 -9.51 -8.44
CA PHE A 103 -2.21 -10.39 -9.13
C PHE A 103 -0.78 -9.85 -9.02
N MET A 104 -0.56 -8.55 -9.29
CA MET A 104 0.76 -7.93 -9.22
C MET A 104 1.33 -7.91 -7.80
N MET A 105 0.48 -7.71 -6.78
CA MET A 105 0.88 -7.80 -5.37
C MET A 105 1.36 -9.21 -5.03
N GLU A 106 0.63 -10.25 -5.46
CA GLU A 106 1.04 -11.64 -5.24
C GLU A 106 2.38 -11.95 -5.91
N GLN A 107 2.59 -11.52 -7.17
CA GLN A 107 3.86 -11.70 -7.87
C GLN A 107 5.02 -10.99 -7.16
N ALA A 108 4.82 -9.75 -6.73
CA ALA A 108 5.84 -8.98 -6.03
C ALA A 108 6.18 -9.59 -4.66
N ARG A 109 5.18 -10.06 -3.90
CA ARG A 109 5.37 -10.74 -2.63
C ARG A 109 6.18 -12.03 -2.78
N LYS A 110 5.81 -12.90 -3.74
CA LYS A 110 6.54 -14.16 -4.01
C LYS A 110 8.02 -13.92 -4.33
N LYS A 111 8.34 -12.88 -5.10
CA LYS A 111 9.72 -12.54 -5.46
C LYS A 111 10.52 -11.95 -4.31
N ARG A 112 9.90 -11.13 -3.48
CA ARG A 112 10.55 -10.39 -2.40
C ARG A 112 10.43 -11.06 -1.02
N ALA A 113 9.93 -12.28 -0.95
CA ALA A 113 9.82 -13.01 0.30
C ALA A 113 11.18 -13.07 1.02
N THR A 114 11.19 -12.66 2.29
CA THR A 114 12.34 -12.71 3.20
C THR A 114 11.93 -13.42 4.48
N ASP A 115 12.85 -13.63 5.41
CA ASP A 115 12.59 -14.22 6.72
C ASP A 115 13.21 -13.34 7.83
N ILE A 116 12.84 -12.07 7.82
CA ILE A 116 13.38 -11.06 8.76
C ILE A 116 13.01 -11.40 10.20
N PHE A 117 11.79 -11.84 10.44
CA PHE A 117 11.27 -12.14 11.77
C PHE A 117 11.55 -13.56 12.24
N LYS A 118 11.98 -14.46 11.34
CA LYS A 118 12.22 -15.90 11.63
C LYS A 118 11.02 -16.57 12.31
N LEU A 119 9.81 -16.21 11.87
CA LEU A 119 8.56 -16.76 12.35
C LEU A 119 7.95 -17.73 11.34
N LYS A 120 7.25 -18.75 11.86
CA LYS A 120 6.45 -19.62 11.00
C LYS A 120 5.15 -18.88 10.66
N GLY A 121 5.07 -18.31 9.48
CA GLY A 121 3.90 -17.56 8.99
C GLY A 121 4.22 -16.13 8.61
N ASN A 122 3.34 -15.53 7.83
CA ASN A 122 3.51 -14.18 7.32
C ASN A 122 3.27 -13.14 8.42
N VAL A 123 3.95 -12.00 8.32
CA VAL A 123 3.81 -10.89 9.26
C VAL A 123 3.21 -9.68 8.55
N TYR A 124 2.02 -9.27 8.96
CA TYR A 124 1.26 -8.20 8.33
C TYR A 124 1.07 -7.01 9.27
N ALA A 125 1.25 -5.80 8.75
CA ALA A 125 0.72 -4.59 9.37
C ALA A 125 -0.58 -4.18 8.67
N PHE A 126 -1.60 -3.79 9.44
CA PHE A 126 -2.84 -3.24 8.88
C PHE A 126 -3.04 -1.82 9.36
N ASP A 127 -3.25 -0.93 8.41
CA ASP A 127 -3.54 0.47 8.70
C ASP A 127 -4.34 1.10 7.56
N SER A 128 -4.77 2.35 7.74
CA SER A 128 -5.52 3.11 6.75
C SER A 128 -4.92 4.47 6.51
N THR A 129 -5.11 4.96 5.29
CA THR A 129 -4.74 6.32 4.95
C THR A 129 -5.91 7.06 4.34
N THR A 130 -6.17 8.27 4.83
CA THR A 130 -7.21 9.15 4.28
C THR A 130 -6.62 10.09 3.23
N ILE A 131 -7.31 10.19 2.10
CA ILE A 131 -7.00 11.11 1.01
C ILE A 131 -8.14 12.14 0.99
N PRO A 132 -7.89 13.36 1.53
CA PRO A 132 -8.93 14.38 1.65
C PRO A 132 -9.24 15.00 0.29
N HIS A 133 -10.53 15.33 0.04
CA HIS A 133 -11.00 15.95 -1.18
C HIS A 133 -12.07 17.01 -0.93
N CYS A 134 -12.30 17.86 -1.93
CA CYS A 134 -13.39 18.83 -1.92
C CYS A 134 -14.73 18.10 -2.12
N LEU A 135 -15.66 18.24 -1.18
CA LEU A 135 -16.96 17.56 -1.21
C LEU A 135 -17.83 17.98 -2.41
N SER A 136 -17.71 19.21 -2.89
CA SER A 136 -18.48 19.69 -4.06
C SER A 136 -18.14 18.92 -5.34
N VAL A 137 -16.92 18.37 -5.43
CA VAL A 137 -16.45 17.59 -6.58
C VAL A 137 -16.62 16.08 -6.35
N PHE A 138 -16.46 15.63 -5.10
CA PHE A 138 -16.53 14.21 -4.70
C PHE A 138 -17.77 13.98 -3.80
N TRP A 139 -18.95 14.26 -4.28
CA TRP A 139 -20.22 14.19 -3.52
C TRP A 139 -20.50 12.81 -2.90
N TRP A 140 -20.02 11.76 -3.50
CA TRP A 140 -20.15 10.37 -3.02
C TRP A 140 -19.21 10.06 -1.83
N ALA A 141 -18.11 10.81 -1.68
CA ALA A 141 -17.06 10.56 -0.68
C ALA A 141 -17.26 11.40 0.59
N LYS A 142 -18.48 11.49 1.13
CA LYS A 142 -18.79 12.27 2.34
C LYS A 142 -17.94 11.85 3.55
N PHE A 143 -17.31 12.81 4.22
CA PHE A 143 -16.51 12.59 5.42
C PHE A 143 -16.92 13.46 6.61
N ARG A 144 -17.07 14.78 6.41
CA ARG A 144 -17.56 15.76 7.40
C ARG A 144 -18.50 16.74 6.68
N LYS A 145 -19.24 17.59 7.45
CA LYS A 145 -20.21 18.57 6.87
C LYS A 145 -19.70 19.34 5.64
N LYS A 146 -18.37 19.62 5.55
CA LYS A 146 -17.75 20.39 4.45
C LYS A 146 -16.56 19.69 3.78
N LYS A 147 -16.23 18.43 4.11
CA LYS A 147 -15.07 17.73 3.55
C LYS A 147 -15.46 16.34 3.08
N GLY A 148 -15.01 16.00 1.88
CA GLY A 148 -15.01 14.64 1.34
C GLY A 148 -13.66 13.98 1.54
N GLY A 149 -13.62 12.67 1.38
CA GLY A 149 -12.38 11.92 1.40
C GLY A 149 -12.58 10.44 1.11
N VAL A 150 -11.56 9.85 0.56
CA VAL A 150 -11.45 8.42 0.31
C VAL A 150 -10.44 7.85 1.30
N LYS A 151 -10.74 6.67 1.83
CA LYS A 151 -9.84 5.95 2.73
C LYS A 151 -9.40 4.65 2.06
N ALA A 152 -8.10 4.45 1.98
CA ALA A 152 -7.51 3.18 1.58
C ALA A 152 -7.03 2.44 2.84
N HIS A 153 -7.61 1.28 3.08
CA HIS A 153 -7.18 0.33 4.11
C HIS A 153 -6.25 -0.67 3.45
N VAL A 154 -5.10 -0.93 4.04
CA VAL A 154 -4.08 -1.79 3.45
C VAL A 154 -3.60 -2.81 4.47
N LEU A 155 -3.50 -4.05 4.03
CA LEU A 155 -2.74 -5.10 4.71
C LEU A 155 -1.36 -5.15 4.03
N TYR A 156 -0.33 -4.81 4.78
CA TYR A 156 1.04 -4.68 4.29
C TYR A 156 1.90 -5.80 4.84
N ASP A 157 2.51 -6.56 3.96
CA ASP A 157 3.43 -7.64 4.33
C ASP A 157 4.78 -7.04 4.70
N LEU A 158 5.17 -7.20 5.96
CA LEU A 158 6.40 -6.62 6.51
C LEU A 158 7.67 -7.34 6.03
N GLU A 159 7.54 -8.59 5.59
CA GLU A 159 8.66 -9.37 5.05
C GLU A 159 8.99 -8.94 3.61
N SER A 160 8.02 -9.00 2.72
CA SER A 160 8.22 -8.63 1.32
C SER A 160 8.22 -7.13 1.07
N GLN A 161 7.74 -6.33 2.04
CA GLN A 161 7.53 -4.89 1.92
C GLN A 161 6.61 -4.52 0.75
N VAL A 162 5.54 -5.30 0.56
CA VAL A 162 4.52 -5.10 -0.46
C VAL A 162 3.14 -5.22 0.18
N SER A 163 2.14 -4.50 -0.35
CA SER A 163 0.76 -4.71 0.07
C SER A 163 0.29 -6.12 -0.28
N ALA A 164 -0.39 -6.78 0.67
CA ALA A 164 -1.00 -8.10 0.47
C ALA A 164 -2.49 -7.99 0.14
N PHE A 165 -3.14 -6.95 0.64
CA PHE A 165 -4.55 -6.67 0.40
C PHE A 165 -4.80 -5.17 0.55
N PHE A 166 -5.82 -4.66 -0.14
CA PHE A 166 -6.33 -3.30 0.06
C PHE A 166 -7.86 -3.26 -0.09
N HIS A 167 -8.47 -2.32 0.62
CA HIS A 167 -9.91 -2.05 0.55
C HIS A 167 -10.16 -0.55 0.56
N ILE A 168 -10.98 -0.07 -0.38
CA ILE A 168 -11.25 1.36 -0.57
C ILE A 168 -12.64 1.68 -0.03
N THR A 169 -12.72 2.67 0.86
CA THR A 169 -13.98 3.15 1.46
C THR A 169 -14.06 4.67 1.41
N THR A 170 -15.23 5.21 1.74
CA THR A 170 -15.34 6.63 2.06
C THR A 170 -14.62 6.92 3.39
N ALA A 171 -14.10 8.13 3.56
CA ALA A 171 -13.38 8.50 4.78
C ALA A 171 -14.24 8.55 6.05
N SER A 172 -15.58 8.44 5.91
CA SER A 172 -16.52 8.29 7.03
C SER A 172 -16.50 6.91 7.67
N ALA A 173 -16.00 5.87 6.95
CA ALA A 173 -15.93 4.53 7.48
C ALA A 173 -14.94 4.46 8.66
N HIS A 174 -15.37 3.85 9.76
CA HIS A 174 -14.51 3.65 10.92
C HIS A 174 -13.46 2.57 10.61
N ASP A 175 -12.21 2.80 10.99
CA ASP A 175 -11.08 1.93 10.65
C ASP A 175 -11.27 0.49 11.09
N SER A 176 -11.79 0.27 12.28
CA SER A 176 -12.04 -1.08 12.81
C SER A 176 -13.09 -1.89 12.02
N LYS A 177 -13.97 -1.23 11.25
CA LYS A 177 -14.93 -1.93 10.39
C LYS A 177 -14.25 -2.60 9.20
N ALA A 178 -13.16 -2.03 8.70
CA ALA A 178 -12.40 -2.60 7.60
C ALA A 178 -11.65 -3.89 7.97
N MET A 179 -11.46 -4.17 9.27
CA MET A 179 -10.89 -5.45 9.71
C MET A 179 -11.71 -6.67 9.28
N LYS A 180 -13.01 -6.50 9.00
CA LYS A 180 -13.89 -7.58 8.52
C LYS A 180 -13.56 -8.04 7.11
N GLU A 181 -12.97 -7.16 6.31
CA GLU A 181 -12.64 -7.39 4.92
C GLU A 181 -11.26 -8.04 4.74
N ILE A 182 -10.48 -8.16 5.82
CA ILE A 182 -9.15 -8.76 5.78
C ILE A 182 -9.29 -10.27 5.53
N PRO A 183 -8.64 -10.81 4.49
CA PRO A 183 -8.54 -12.25 4.28
C PRO A 183 -7.50 -12.84 5.25
N TYR A 184 -7.91 -13.17 6.47
CA TYR A 184 -7.02 -13.74 7.49
C TYR A 184 -6.48 -15.09 7.07
N GLU A 185 -5.16 -15.26 7.13
CA GLU A 185 -4.42 -16.49 6.82
C GLU A 185 -4.03 -17.19 8.12
N SER A 186 -4.35 -18.48 8.26
CA SER A 186 -3.97 -19.26 9.44
C SER A 186 -2.45 -19.26 9.67
N GLY A 187 -2.02 -19.21 10.93
CA GLY A 187 -0.62 -19.17 11.34
C GLY A 187 0.07 -17.82 11.16
N SER A 188 -0.60 -16.80 10.61
CA SER A 188 0.00 -15.49 10.34
C SER A 188 -0.15 -14.52 11.52
N TYR A 189 0.68 -13.46 11.52
CA TYR A 189 0.73 -12.43 12.56
C TYR A 189 0.22 -11.10 12.02
N TYR A 190 -0.69 -10.46 12.76
CA TYR A 190 -1.34 -9.21 12.37
C TYR A 190 -1.03 -8.09 13.36
N VAL A 191 -0.39 -7.03 12.91
CA VAL A 191 0.01 -5.89 13.75
C VAL A 191 -0.89 -4.69 13.50
N PHE A 192 -1.47 -4.15 14.58
CA PHE A 192 -2.46 -3.06 14.51
C PHE A 192 -2.11 -1.91 15.44
N ASP A 193 -2.49 -0.69 15.06
CA ASP A 193 -2.46 0.45 15.98
C ASP A 193 -3.68 0.42 16.94
N ARG A 194 -3.66 1.32 17.91
CA ARG A 194 -4.68 1.49 18.95
C ARG A 194 -6.10 1.65 18.42
N GLY A 195 -6.28 2.23 17.24
CA GLY A 195 -7.59 2.39 16.60
C GLY A 195 -8.33 1.08 16.33
N TYR A 196 -7.58 -0.03 16.23
CA TYR A 196 -8.09 -1.34 15.83
C TYR A 196 -8.40 -2.28 17.01
N ASN A 197 -8.61 -1.76 18.23
CA ASN A 197 -9.05 -2.57 19.39
C ASN A 197 -10.53 -2.98 19.24
N ALA A 198 -10.86 -3.74 18.21
CA ALA A 198 -12.18 -4.32 17.95
C ALA A 198 -12.19 -5.78 18.42
N PHE A 199 -12.48 -6.03 19.69
CA PHE A 199 -12.33 -7.35 20.32
C PHE A 199 -13.03 -8.49 19.57
N LYS A 200 -14.20 -8.24 18.96
CA LYS A 200 -14.88 -9.23 18.12
C LYS A 200 -14.03 -9.65 16.91
N GLU A 201 -13.37 -8.70 16.27
CA GLU A 201 -12.53 -8.99 15.10
C GLU A 201 -11.17 -9.59 15.52
N LEU A 202 -10.60 -9.14 16.65
CA LEU A 202 -9.41 -9.76 17.24
C LEU A 202 -9.67 -11.21 17.64
N TYR A 203 -10.86 -11.54 18.13
CA TYR A 203 -11.23 -12.91 18.46
C TYR A 203 -11.35 -13.80 17.22
N LYS A 204 -11.83 -13.27 16.10
CA LYS A 204 -11.83 -14.01 14.82
C LYS A 204 -10.42 -14.39 14.37
N ILE A 205 -9.41 -13.54 14.63
CA ILE A 205 -8.01 -13.88 14.34
C ILE A 205 -7.58 -15.11 15.14
N CYS A 206 -7.96 -15.18 16.43
CA CYS A 206 -7.69 -16.35 17.26
C CYS A 206 -8.39 -17.60 16.73
N LEU A 207 -9.67 -17.51 16.38
CA LEU A 207 -10.46 -18.62 15.82
C LEU A 207 -9.91 -19.12 14.49
N ASN A 208 -9.18 -18.26 13.73
CA ASN A 208 -8.48 -18.62 12.50
C ASN A 208 -7.05 -19.14 12.75
N GLU A 209 -6.73 -19.53 14.00
CA GLU A 209 -5.40 -19.99 14.40
C GLU A 209 -4.27 -19.00 14.04
N SER A 210 -4.56 -17.72 14.09
CA SER A 210 -3.64 -16.63 13.77
C SER A 210 -3.35 -15.79 15.00
N TYR A 211 -2.35 -14.93 14.90
CA TYR A 211 -1.86 -14.13 16.00
C TYR A 211 -2.00 -12.64 15.72
N PHE A 212 -2.19 -11.86 16.77
CA PHE A 212 -2.20 -10.41 16.64
C PHE A 212 -1.32 -9.72 17.68
N VAL A 213 -0.83 -8.56 17.33
CA VAL A 213 -0.21 -7.58 18.25
C VAL A 213 -0.92 -6.25 18.03
N VAL A 214 -1.64 -5.76 19.02
CA VAL A 214 -2.34 -4.47 18.96
C VAL A 214 -1.93 -3.58 20.11
N ARG A 215 -1.71 -2.30 19.84
CA ARG A 215 -1.46 -1.32 20.91
C ARG A 215 -2.70 -1.17 21.77
N ALA A 216 -2.57 -1.41 23.07
CA ALA A 216 -3.67 -1.35 24.02
C ALA A 216 -4.20 0.08 24.21
N LYS A 217 -5.49 0.23 24.46
CA LYS A 217 -6.10 1.48 24.88
C LYS A 217 -5.76 1.78 26.34
N LYS A 218 -5.61 3.06 26.70
CA LYS A 218 -5.33 3.48 28.09
C LYS A 218 -6.44 3.09 29.08
N ASN A 219 -7.68 3.02 28.62
CA ASN A 219 -8.87 2.68 29.39
C ASN A 219 -9.25 1.19 29.34
N LEU A 220 -8.30 0.31 29.00
CA LEU A 220 -8.54 -1.13 29.01
C LEU A 220 -8.82 -1.60 30.44
N GLN A 221 -9.96 -2.28 30.64
CA GLN A 221 -10.34 -2.86 31.93
C GLN A 221 -9.97 -4.34 31.93
N TYR A 222 -9.12 -4.73 32.87
CA TYR A 222 -8.61 -6.10 32.96
C TYR A 222 -8.19 -6.47 34.39
N LYS A 223 -8.12 -7.76 34.63
CA LYS A 223 -7.53 -8.37 35.81
C LYS A 223 -6.25 -9.11 35.39
N CYS A 224 -5.16 -8.87 36.08
CA CYS A 224 -3.93 -9.65 35.92
C CYS A 224 -4.08 -11.00 36.63
N THR A 225 -3.83 -12.10 35.92
CA THR A 225 -3.91 -13.46 36.47
C THR A 225 -2.54 -14.08 36.70
N LYS A 226 -1.56 -13.75 35.84
CA LYS A 226 -0.17 -14.24 35.97
C LYS A 226 0.77 -13.12 35.46
N TRP A 227 1.99 -13.06 36.03
CA TRP A 227 3.03 -12.14 35.57
C TRP A 227 4.40 -12.82 35.58
N LYS A 228 5.31 -12.36 34.71
CA LYS A 228 6.71 -12.79 34.69
C LYS A 228 7.55 -11.94 35.64
N ARG A 229 8.36 -12.60 36.47
CA ARG A 229 9.23 -11.91 37.44
C ARG A 229 10.54 -11.44 36.87
N ARG A 230 11.14 -12.20 35.94
CA ARG A 230 12.40 -11.84 35.25
C ARG A 230 12.06 -11.29 33.88
N LEU A 231 12.36 -10.02 33.67
CA LEU A 231 12.06 -9.28 32.46
C LEU A 231 13.36 -8.88 31.74
N PRO A 232 13.41 -8.95 30.41
CA PRO A 232 14.52 -8.39 29.63
C PRO A 232 14.59 -6.86 29.79
N LYS A 233 15.74 -6.28 29.41
CA LYS A 233 15.90 -4.83 29.34
C LYS A 233 14.75 -4.21 28.56
N ASN A 234 14.26 -3.04 29.00
CA ASN A 234 13.17 -2.26 28.39
C ASN A 234 11.77 -2.90 28.48
N VAL A 235 11.63 -4.13 28.94
CA VAL A 235 10.31 -4.70 29.23
C VAL A 235 9.89 -4.31 30.64
N LEU A 236 8.86 -3.47 30.76
CA LEU A 236 8.35 -2.95 32.01
C LEU A 236 7.42 -3.95 32.73
N SER A 237 6.63 -4.71 31.96
CA SER A 237 5.79 -5.78 32.48
C SER A 237 5.44 -6.78 31.37
N ASP A 238 5.22 -8.05 31.75
CA ASP A 238 4.74 -9.12 30.89
C ASP A 238 3.75 -9.98 31.70
N SER A 239 2.48 -9.87 31.40
CA SER A 239 1.42 -10.44 32.21
C SER A 239 0.31 -11.08 31.36
N VAL A 240 -0.30 -12.13 31.91
CA VAL A 240 -1.54 -12.72 31.39
C VAL A 240 -2.70 -12.01 32.05
N ILE A 241 -3.66 -11.59 31.25
CA ILE A 241 -4.81 -10.82 31.69
C ILE A 241 -6.12 -11.44 31.25
N GLU A 242 -7.17 -11.16 32.01
CA GLU A 242 -8.58 -11.41 31.67
C GLU A 242 -9.32 -10.08 31.58
N LEU A 243 -10.11 -9.90 30.53
CA LEU A 243 -10.93 -8.70 30.38
C LEU A 243 -12.06 -8.69 31.41
N THR A 244 -12.31 -7.55 32.02
CA THR A 244 -13.32 -7.44 33.12
C THR A 244 -14.59 -6.69 32.72
N ASP A 245 -14.54 -5.87 31.66
CA ASP A 245 -15.75 -5.26 31.11
C ASP A 245 -16.63 -6.31 30.45
N VAL A 246 -17.89 -6.41 30.89
CA VAL A 246 -18.84 -7.43 30.45
C VAL A 246 -19.04 -7.49 28.93
N ASN A 247 -19.13 -6.33 28.28
CA ASN A 247 -19.32 -6.26 26.83
C ASN A 247 -18.08 -6.71 26.06
N THR A 248 -16.89 -6.38 26.55
CA THR A 248 -15.64 -6.74 25.95
C THR A 248 -15.34 -8.22 26.15
N GLN A 249 -15.60 -8.75 27.37
CA GLN A 249 -15.43 -10.16 27.69
C GLN A 249 -16.33 -11.08 26.86
N LYS A 250 -17.59 -10.68 26.62
CA LYS A 250 -18.46 -11.42 25.67
C LYS A 250 -17.92 -11.49 24.25
N LYS A 251 -17.16 -10.47 23.81
CA LYS A 251 -16.58 -10.40 22.45
C LYS A 251 -15.25 -11.12 22.36
N PHE A 252 -14.52 -11.25 23.46
CA PHE A 252 -13.23 -11.92 23.56
C PHE A 252 -13.17 -12.65 24.91
N PRO A 253 -13.63 -13.90 24.99
CA PRO A 253 -13.75 -14.64 26.26
C PRO A 253 -12.43 -15.24 26.78
N GLU A 254 -11.40 -15.29 25.93
CA GLU A 254 -10.13 -15.92 26.24
C GLU A 254 -9.17 -14.96 26.96
N ARG A 255 -8.13 -15.56 27.57
CA ARG A 255 -7.03 -14.82 28.17
C ARG A 255 -6.19 -14.16 27.10
N LEU A 256 -5.65 -13.00 27.44
CA LEU A 256 -4.75 -12.23 26.62
C LEU A 256 -3.42 -12.02 27.36
N ARG A 257 -2.39 -11.71 26.61
CA ARG A 257 -1.11 -11.29 27.14
C ARG A 257 -0.95 -9.79 26.95
N LEU A 258 -0.55 -9.10 28.01
CA LEU A 258 -0.25 -7.67 28.01
C LEU A 258 1.23 -7.46 28.29
N VAL A 259 1.95 -6.92 27.30
CA VAL A 259 3.37 -6.58 27.39
C VAL A 259 3.51 -5.05 27.43
N ARG A 260 4.20 -4.51 28.44
CA ARG A 260 4.59 -3.10 28.49
C ARG A 260 6.08 -3.00 28.17
N PHE A 261 6.41 -2.11 27.27
CA PHE A 261 7.76 -1.94 26.73
C PHE A 261 8.12 -0.45 26.66
N HIS A 262 9.34 -0.11 27.10
CA HIS A 262 9.90 1.22 26.93
C HIS A 262 10.76 1.26 25.67
N ASP A 263 10.47 2.20 24.78
CA ASP A 263 11.25 2.43 23.56
C ASP A 263 12.26 3.58 23.83
N ASP A 264 13.54 3.23 23.98
CA ASP A 264 14.62 4.18 24.23
C ASP A 264 14.79 5.20 23.09
N GLU A 265 14.45 4.84 21.84
CA GLU A 265 14.61 5.75 20.69
C GLU A 265 13.54 6.84 20.68
N GLN A 266 12.33 6.53 21.14
CA GLN A 266 11.20 7.45 21.18
C GLN A 266 10.96 8.04 22.57
N ASP A 267 11.74 7.61 23.58
CA ASP A 267 11.51 7.91 25.00
C ASP A 267 10.04 7.76 25.41
N ARG A 268 9.50 6.55 25.12
CA ARG A 268 8.06 6.32 25.25
C ARG A 268 7.69 4.91 25.63
N ASP A 269 6.66 4.81 26.49
CA ASP A 269 6.06 3.53 26.89
C ASP A 269 4.96 3.10 25.94
N PHE A 270 5.02 1.83 25.58
CA PHE A 270 4.00 1.13 24.81
C PHE A 270 3.39 -0.01 25.64
N ALA A 271 2.11 -0.27 25.41
CA ALA A 271 1.43 -1.45 25.93
C ALA A 271 0.84 -2.23 24.75
N PHE A 272 1.23 -3.50 24.64
CA PHE A 272 0.81 -4.39 23.56
C PHE A 272 -0.08 -5.49 24.10
N LEU A 273 -1.23 -5.67 23.48
CA LEU A 273 -2.17 -6.75 23.73
C LEU A 273 -2.02 -7.81 22.64
N THR A 274 -1.91 -9.08 22.99
CA THR A 274 -1.67 -10.17 22.05
C THR A 274 -2.20 -11.51 22.54
N ASN A 275 -2.48 -12.43 21.60
CA ASN A 275 -2.72 -13.85 21.83
C ASN A 275 -1.48 -14.72 21.55
N ALA A 276 -0.35 -14.13 21.13
CA ALA A 276 0.89 -14.82 20.83
C ALA A 276 1.70 -15.11 22.11
N PHE A 277 1.29 -16.14 22.86
CA PHE A 277 1.94 -16.53 24.12
C PHE A 277 3.32 -17.17 23.92
N HIS A 278 3.59 -17.72 22.74
CA HIS A 278 4.83 -18.40 22.39
C HIS A 278 5.98 -17.43 22.07
N LEU A 279 5.68 -16.18 21.72
CA LEU A 279 6.70 -15.18 21.43
C LEU A 279 7.30 -14.61 22.71
N THR A 280 8.54 -14.13 22.65
CA THR A 280 9.15 -13.32 23.69
C THR A 280 8.56 -11.92 23.73
N ALA A 281 8.71 -11.18 24.83
CA ALA A 281 8.25 -9.79 24.92
C ALA A 281 8.99 -8.87 23.94
N LEU A 282 10.27 -9.16 23.67
CA LEU A 282 11.08 -8.39 22.71
C LEU A 282 10.65 -8.64 21.26
N GLU A 283 10.28 -9.88 20.89
CA GLU A 283 9.72 -10.18 19.57
C GLU A 283 8.40 -9.44 19.36
N ILE A 284 7.52 -9.39 20.36
CA ILE A 284 6.26 -8.62 20.30
C ILE A 284 6.54 -7.13 20.08
N ALA A 285 7.50 -6.55 20.81
CA ALA A 285 7.90 -5.16 20.64
C ALA A 285 8.51 -4.91 19.25
N ASN A 286 9.33 -5.84 18.75
CA ASN A 286 9.93 -5.75 17.43
C ASN A 286 8.89 -5.83 16.30
N LEU A 287 7.91 -6.72 16.41
CA LEU A 287 6.79 -6.78 15.47
C LEU A 287 6.06 -5.44 15.39
N TYR A 288 5.76 -4.83 16.55
CA TYR A 288 5.08 -3.54 16.57
C TYR A 288 5.97 -2.40 16.07
N LYS A 289 7.27 -2.41 16.38
CA LYS A 289 8.23 -1.41 15.88
C LYS A 289 8.24 -1.39 14.35
N ASN A 290 8.14 -2.53 13.69
CA ASN A 290 8.13 -2.62 12.22
C ASN A 290 6.81 -2.17 11.58
N ARG A 291 5.73 -1.97 12.34
CA ARG A 291 4.44 -1.49 11.82
C ARG A 291 4.58 -0.15 11.06
N TRP A 292 5.51 0.71 11.48
CA TRP A 292 5.69 2.02 10.82
C TRP A 292 6.03 1.93 9.33
N GLN A 293 6.49 0.78 8.83
CA GLN A 293 6.76 0.57 7.41
C GLN A 293 5.52 0.80 6.53
N ILE A 294 4.32 0.50 7.04
CA ILE A 294 3.07 0.80 6.31
C ILE A 294 2.83 2.31 6.19
N GLU A 295 3.26 3.12 7.16
CA GLU A 295 3.16 4.58 7.08
C GLU A 295 4.10 5.15 6.02
N LEU A 296 5.30 4.57 5.87
CA LEU A 296 6.22 4.89 4.77
C LEU A 296 5.62 4.51 3.41
N PHE A 297 5.00 3.34 3.31
CA PHE A 297 4.29 2.92 2.11
C PHE A 297 3.20 3.93 1.73
N PHE A 298 2.38 4.38 2.69
CA PHE A 298 1.36 5.40 2.43
C PHE A 298 1.95 6.76 2.04
N LYS A 299 3.03 7.17 2.69
CA LYS A 299 3.77 8.38 2.31
C LYS A 299 4.24 8.28 0.86
N TRP A 300 4.78 7.11 0.51
CA TRP A 300 5.27 6.81 -0.81
C TRP A 300 4.14 6.86 -1.88
N LEU A 301 3.02 6.18 -1.66
CA LEU A 301 1.85 6.23 -2.56
C LEU A 301 1.36 7.68 -2.77
N LYS A 302 1.25 8.45 -1.70
CA LYS A 302 0.75 9.83 -1.77
C LYS A 302 1.71 10.78 -2.48
N GLN A 303 3.01 10.64 -2.26
CA GLN A 303 4.01 11.58 -2.79
C GLN A 303 4.41 11.26 -4.22
N HIS A 304 4.63 9.99 -4.53
CA HIS A 304 5.25 9.59 -5.79
C HIS A 304 4.25 9.06 -6.83
N LEU A 305 3.11 8.51 -6.43
CA LEU A 305 2.10 8.03 -7.36
C LEU A 305 0.86 8.93 -7.47
N LYS A 306 0.98 10.16 -6.95
CA LYS A 306 -0.02 11.24 -7.13
C LYS A 306 -1.45 10.89 -6.73
N ILE A 307 -1.64 9.99 -5.76
CA ILE A 307 -2.98 9.70 -5.25
C ILE A 307 -3.54 10.81 -4.33
N LYS A 308 -2.78 11.88 -4.09
CA LYS A 308 -3.27 13.08 -3.40
C LYS A 308 -4.23 13.91 -4.24
N LYS A 309 -4.06 13.88 -5.58
CA LYS A 309 -4.92 14.58 -6.56
C LYS A 309 -5.45 13.54 -7.54
N PHE A 310 -6.74 13.30 -7.52
CA PHE A 310 -7.34 12.39 -8.49
C PHE A 310 -7.57 13.08 -9.83
N TRP A 311 -7.35 12.32 -10.90
CA TRP A 311 -7.53 12.77 -12.29
C TRP A 311 -8.97 12.64 -12.78
N GLY A 312 -9.84 11.99 -11.99
CA GLY A 312 -11.28 11.87 -12.18
C GLY A 312 -12.02 12.03 -10.88
N THR A 313 -13.32 12.36 -10.96
CA THR A 313 -14.15 12.71 -9.80
C THR A 313 -15.13 11.61 -9.41
N THR A 314 -15.37 10.63 -10.28
CA THR A 314 -16.23 9.48 -10.00
C THR A 314 -15.53 8.47 -9.11
N GLU A 315 -16.30 7.69 -8.35
CA GLU A 315 -15.75 6.59 -7.53
C GLU A 315 -14.94 5.61 -8.38
N ASN A 316 -15.44 5.26 -9.56
CA ASN A 316 -14.80 4.36 -10.51
C ASN A 316 -13.41 4.89 -10.94
N ALA A 317 -13.33 6.16 -11.33
CA ALA A 317 -12.06 6.79 -11.73
C ALA A 317 -11.03 6.81 -10.59
N VAL A 318 -11.48 7.07 -9.37
CA VAL A 318 -10.65 7.07 -8.16
C VAL A 318 -10.11 5.66 -7.89
N ARG A 319 -10.97 4.64 -7.94
CA ARG A 319 -10.56 3.23 -7.76
C ARG A 319 -9.54 2.81 -8.82
N ILE A 320 -9.78 3.11 -10.08
CA ILE A 320 -8.85 2.82 -11.19
C ILE A 320 -7.48 3.47 -10.93
N GLN A 321 -7.46 4.74 -10.51
CA GLN A 321 -6.19 5.44 -10.27
C GLN A 321 -5.42 4.85 -9.07
N ILE A 322 -6.10 4.48 -7.98
CA ILE A 322 -5.47 3.82 -6.83
C ILE A 322 -4.92 2.45 -7.24
N CYS A 323 -5.71 1.64 -7.96
CA CYS A 323 -5.26 0.33 -8.45
C CYS A 323 -4.04 0.47 -9.37
N SER A 324 -4.05 1.43 -10.30
CA SER A 324 -2.89 1.72 -11.18
C SER A 324 -1.66 2.13 -10.38
N ALA A 325 -1.82 2.88 -9.29
CA ALA A 325 -0.72 3.25 -8.41
C ALA A 325 -0.13 2.03 -7.68
N ILE A 326 -0.97 1.12 -7.21
CA ILE A 326 -0.53 -0.14 -6.58
C ILE A 326 0.18 -1.03 -7.61
N ILE A 327 -0.35 -1.16 -8.83
CA ILE A 327 0.28 -1.90 -9.93
C ILE A 327 1.67 -1.31 -10.22
N THR A 328 1.78 0.01 -10.31
CA THR A 328 3.05 0.71 -10.56
C THR A 328 4.05 0.45 -9.43
N TYR A 329 3.60 0.49 -8.18
CA TYR A 329 4.44 0.15 -7.02
C TYR A 329 4.97 -1.28 -7.12
N CYS A 330 4.09 -2.24 -7.34
CA CYS A 330 4.46 -3.65 -7.45
C CYS A 330 5.42 -3.91 -8.61
N LEU A 331 5.19 -3.24 -9.75
CA LEU A 331 6.10 -3.32 -10.91
C LEU A 331 7.50 -2.84 -10.56
N VAL A 332 7.63 -1.67 -9.91
CA VAL A 332 8.93 -1.14 -9.48
C VAL A 332 9.58 -2.08 -8.47
N ALA A 333 8.82 -2.65 -7.53
CA ALA A 333 9.31 -3.61 -6.56
C ALA A 333 9.84 -4.90 -7.22
N ILE A 334 9.14 -5.41 -8.24
CA ILE A 334 9.57 -6.57 -9.04
C ILE A 334 10.87 -6.28 -9.79
N VAL A 335 10.94 -5.15 -10.49
CA VAL A 335 12.12 -4.73 -11.24
C VAL A 335 13.33 -4.54 -10.33
N GLN A 336 13.12 -3.91 -9.18
CA GLN A 336 14.16 -3.73 -8.16
C GLN A 336 14.73 -5.07 -7.68
N HIS A 337 13.87 -6.05 -7.44
CA HIS A 337 14.28 -7.40 -7.06
C HIS A 337 15.00 -8.14 -8.19
N ASP A 338 14.38 -8.24 -9.38
CA ASP A 338 14.89 -9.03 -10.51
C ASP A 338 16.23 -8.48 -11.04
N MET A 339 16.42 -7.18 -10.93
CA MET A 339 17.69 -6.52 -11.31
C MET A 339 18.69 -6.45 -10.14
N ARG A 340 18.32 -6.91 -8.93
CA ARG A 340 19.15 -6.85 -7.72
C ARG A 340 19.66 -5.44 -7.42
N LEU A 341 18.78 -4.44 -7.55
CA LEU A 341 19.16 -3.04 -7.36
C LEU A 341 19.36 -2.77 -5.85
N LYS A 342 20.51 -2.21 -5.51
CA LYS A 342 20.83 -1.76 -4.14
C LYS A 342 20.17 -0.41 -3.77
N ARG A 343 19.45 0.21 -4.70
CA ARG A 343 18.79 1.49 -4.55
C ARG A 343 17.47 1.35 -3.82
N SER A 344 17.10 2.36 -3.07
CA SER A 344 15.76 2.47 -2.49
C SER A 344 14.69 2.61 -3.60
N THR A 345 13.46 2.23 -3.30
CA THR A 345 12.31 2.42 -4.21
C THR A 345 12.12 3.91 -4.58
N TYR A 346 12.46 4.82 -3.65
CA TYR A 346 12.44 6.26 -3.88
C TYR A 346 13.41 6.68 -5.00
N GLU A 347 14.67 6.27 -4.90
CA GLU A 347 15.70 6.60 -5.90
C GLU A 347 15.35 6.03 -7.28
N VAL A 348 14.85 4.79 -7.32
CA VAL A 348 14.39 4.16 -8.57
C VAL A 348 13.31 4.99 -9.24
N LEU A 349 12.32 5.49 -8.48
CA LEU A 349 11.26 6.33 -9.03
C LEU A 349 11.74 7.69 -9.48
N GLN A 350 12.65 8.33 -8.74
CA GLN A 350 13.22 9.61 -9.14
C GLN A 350 13.94 9.47 -10.49
N ILE A 351 14.76 8.44 -10.66
CA ILE A 351 15.42 8.15 -11.91
C ILE A 351 14.40 7.91 -13.04
N LEU A 352 13.39 7.07 -12.79
CA LEU A 352 12.34 6.78 -13.78
C LEU A 352 11.56 8.04 -14.17
N SER A 353 11.30 8.95 -13.22
CA SER A 353 10.46 10.12 -13.48
C SER A 353 11.00 11.05 -14.59
N ILE A 354 12.29 11.02 -14.84
CA ILE A 354 12.96 11.88 -15.84
C ILE A 354 13.43 11.11 -17.07
N SER A 355 13.46 9.78 -17.04
CA SER A 355 14.13 8.97 -18.07
C SER A 355 13.21 8.03 -18.86
N LEU A 356 11.90 8.05 -18.64
CA LEU A 356 10.95 7.10 -19.25
C LEU A 356 11.00 7.07 -20.79
N THR A 357 11.35 8.18 -21.41
CA THR A 357 11.43 8.34 -22.88
C THR A 357 12.84 8.24 -23.44
N ASP A 358 13.81 7.83 -22.61
CA ASP A 358 15.16 7.55 -23.03
C ASP A 358 15.30 6.10 -23.55
N LYS A 359 16.35 5.83 -24.32
CA LYS A 359 16.63 4.47 -24.83
C LYS A 359 17.76 3.77 -24.05
N THR A 360 18.09 4.25 -22.89
CA THR A 360 19.11 3.65 -22.01
C THR A 360 18.61 2.30 -21.49
N PRO A 361 19.42 1.22 -21.51
CA PRO A 361 19.07 -0.02 -20.84
C PRO A 361 18.80 0.20 -19.33
N LEU A 362 17.74 -0.40 -18.78
CA LEU A 362 17.35 -0.19 -17.39
C LEU A 362 18.50 -0.44 -16.39
N ARG A 363 19.31 -1.47 -16.62
CA ARG A 363 20.45 -1.78 -15.75
C ARG A 363 21.45 -0.63 -15.74
N ASP A 364 21.85 -0.16 -16.93
CA ASP A 364 22.81 0.94 -17.08
C ASP A 364 22.26 2.23 -16.45
N LEU A 365 20.96 2.49 -16.64
CA LEU A 365 20.28 3.64 -16.06
C LEU A 365 20.39 3.65 -14.53
N PHE A 366 20.14 2.52 -13.88
CA PHE A 366 20.17 2.43 -12.43
C PHE A 366 21.59 2.31 -11.84
N GLU A 367 22.55 1.74 -12.57
CA GLU A 367 23.93 1.60 -12.09
C GLU A 367 24.74 2.89 -12.27
N LYS A 368 24.58 3.59 -13.39
CA LYS A 368 25.41 4.77 -13.75
C LYS A 368 24.93 6.09 -13.14
N THR A 369 23.68 6.18 -12.69
CA THR A 369 23.17 7.42 -12.09
C THR A 369 23.78 7.63 -10.70
N ASN A 370 24.64 8.64 -10.53
CA ASN A 370 25.23 8.96 -9.24
C ASN A 370 24.28 9.81 -8.41
N PHE A 371 23.55 9.19 -7.47
CA PHE A 371 22.56 9.85 -6.61
C PHE A 371 23.20 10.66 -5.47
N ASN A 372 24.46 10.34 -5.12
CA ASN A 372 25.18 11.01 -4.02
C ASN A 372 25.75 12.40 -4.39
N ALA A 373 25.60 12.83 -5.65
CA ALA A 373 26.06 14.15 -6.07
C ALA A 373 25.13 15.30 -5.63
N VAL A 374 23.96 15.03 -5.06
CA VAL A 374 23.04 16.03 -4.50
C VAL A 374 23.05 15.89 -2.98
N SER A 375 23.92 16.62 -2.31
CA SER A 375 23.83 16.80 -0.85
C SER A 375 22.54 17.55 -0.57
N TYR A 376 21.59 16.88 0.10
CA TYR A 376 20.43 17.53 0.68
C TYR A 376 20.91 18.45 1.81
N THR A 377 21.00 19.74 1.53
CA THR A 377 20.92 20.74 2.59
C THR A 377 19.52 20.60 3.20
N HIS A 378 19.47 20.17 4.45
CA HIS A 378 18.28 20.23 5.29
C HIS A 378 17.81 21.69 5.35
N LEU A 379 16.77 22.03 4.59
CA LEU A 379 15.96 23.20 4.88
C LEU A 379 15.20 22.88 6.17
N THR A 380 15.78 23.27 7.29
CA THR A 380 15.06 23.45 8.54
C THR A 380 13.99 24.50 8.31
N LEU A 381 12.72 24.09 8.37
CA LEU A 381 11.60 25.01 8.41
C LEU A 381 11.74 25.87 9.67
N PRO A 382 11.61 27.20 9.58
CA PRO A 382 11.57 28.04 10.77
C PRO A 382 10.32 27.68 11.58
N THR A 383 10.55 27.38 12.85
CA THR A 383 9.52 27.31 13.89
C THR A 383 8.95 28.72 14.11
N THR A 384 7.70 28.95 13.68
CA THR A 384 6.83 29.97 14.27
C THR A 384 5.44 29.36 14.41
#